data_bd7be5dc40268ddbb28209a811dcef97
#
_entry.id   bd7be5dc40268ddbb28209a811dcef97
#
_cell.length_a   1.000
_cell.length_b   1.000
_cell.length_c   1.000
_cell.angle_alpha   90.00
_cell.angle_beta   90.00
_cell.angle_gamma   90.00
#
_symmetry.space_group_name_H-M   'P 1'
#
loop_
_entity.id
_entity.type
_entity.pdbx_description
1 polymer ?
#
loop_
_entity_poly.entity_id
_entity_poly.type
_entity_poly.pdbx_seq_one_letter_code
_entity_poly.pdbx_strand_id
1 'polypeptide(L)'
;MEKSNIITVGYWSTKGLGAVCRMVVLYSGYSLKAKNYKLQPVSKDNNLTYDGSEWHDSDKIDLKKRNSLINLPYMKLVNSSGDELLISQSNACLSFLGRKFNMFGKNEVEVSKCEQLLLETNDLRSVISSFAYTHYKNKDLEKEAAKEVLIKVFQNNNAGKIQKFENWMKENQDDKNYFLINNEIT
;
A
#
# COMPACT_ATOMS: atom_id res chain seq x y z
N MET A 1 -28.37 -4.73 -16.98
CA MET A 1 -27.68 -4.18 -15.79
C MET A 1 -26.28 -4.81 -15.76
N GLU A 2 -25.26 -4.04 -16.06
CA GLU A 2 -23.87 -4.51 -15.93
C GLU A 2 -23.67 -4.99 -14.49
N LYS A 3 -23.26 -6.25 -14.34
CA LYS A 3 -22.89 -6.80 -13.04
C LYS A 3 -21.74 -5.94 -12.52
N SER A 4 -22.02 -5.26 -11.45
CA SER A 4 -21.29 -4.19 -10.83
C SER A 4 -19.77 -4.43 -10.81
N ASN A 5 -19.01 -3.50 -11.39
CA ASN A 5 -17.58 -3.34 -11.24
C ASN A 5 -17.21 -3.02 -9.78
N ILE A 6 -17.54 -3.92 -8.85
CA ILE A 6 -17.28 -3.75 -7.42
C ILE A 6 -15.97 -4.43 -7.07
N ILE A 7 -15.06 -3.66 -6.51
CA ILE A 7 -13.83 -4.18 -5.93
C ILE A 7 -13.91 -4.07 -4.40
N THR A 8 -13.78 -5.21 -3.73
CA THR A 8 -13.67 -5.23 -2.28
C THR A 8 -12.21 -5.08 -1.89
N VAL A 9 -11.92 -4.15 -0.97
CA VAL A 9 -10.61 -4.00 -0.34
C VAL A 9 -10.76 -4.22 1.16
N GLY A 10 -10.18 -5.31 1.67
CA GLY A 10 -10.15 -5.64 3.09
C GLY A 10 -8.87 -5.15 3.76
N TYR A 11 -9.00 -4.42 4.86
CA TYR A 11 -7.88 -3.96 5.68
C TYR A 11 -8.34 -3.59 7.09
N TRP A 12 -7.39 -3.36 7.98
CA TRP A 12 -7.68 -2.77 9.28
C TRP A 12 -8.45 -1.44 9.14
N SER A 13 -9.19 -1.04 10.17
CA SER A 13 -9.88 0.27 10.27
C SER A 13 -8.89 1.44 10.41
N THR A 14 -7.80 1.38 9.69
CA THR A 14 -6.74 2.39 9.64
C THR A 14 -6.43 2.75 8.19
N LYS A 15 -5.72 3.84 7.98
CA LYS A 15 -5.26 4.22 6.63
C LYS A 15 -4.28 3.18 6.09
N GLY A 16 -3.11 3.07 6.68
CA GLY A 16 -2.06 2.10 6.39
C GLY A 16 -1.93 1.70 4.91
N LEU A 17 -1.62 0.43 4.67
CA LEU A 17 -1.46 -0.14 3.32
C LEU A 17 -2.79 -0.23 2.54
N GLY A 18 -3.92 -0.31 3.24
CA GLY A 18 -5.22 -0.42 2.58
C GLY A 18 -5.68 0.88 1.94
N ALA A 19 -5.23 2.05 2.43
CA ALA A 19 -5.66 3.34 1.92
C ALA A 19 -5.31 3.52 0.44
N VAL A 20 -4.08 3.19 0.03
CA VAL A 20 -3.64 3.38 -1.35
C VAL A 20 -4.45 2.50 -2.31
N CYS A 21 -4.70 1.23 -1.95
CA CYS A 21 -5.55 0.35 -2.76
C CYS A 21 -6.98 0.92 -2.92
N ARG A 22 -7.55 1.46 -1.85
CA ARG A 22 -8.88 2.10 -1.89
C ARG A 22 -8.89 3.36 -2.78
N MET A 23 -7.83 4.18 -2.68
CA MET A 23 -7.69 5.40 -3.49
C MET A 23 -7.63 5.07 -4.98
N VAL A 24 -6.85 4.06 -5.38
CA VAL A 24 -6.75 3.64 -6.79
C VAL A 24 -8.09 3.14 -7.31
N VAL A 25 -8.83 2.34 -6.52
CA VAL A 25 -10.18 1.90 -6.92
C VAL A 25 -11.13 3.08 -7.10
N LEU A 26 -11.14 4.02 -6.16
CA LEU A 26 -12.01 5.21 -6.27
C LEU A 26 -11.63 6.09 -7.46
N TYR A 27 -10.34 6.31 -7.68
CA TYR A 27 -9.84 7.09 -8.81
C TYR A 27 -10.24 6.49 -10.17
N SER A 28 -10.26 5.17 -10.27
CA SER A 28 -10.66 4.46 -11.50
C SER A 28 -12.15 4.55 -11.84
N GLY A 29 -12.98 5.09 -10.96
CA GLY A 29 -14.44 5.12 -11.11
C GLY A 29 -15.16 3.81 -10.81
N TYR A 30 -14.42 2.78 -10.36
CA TYR A 30 -15.03 1.53 -9.90
C TYR A 30 -15.67 1.68 -8.52
N SER A 31 -16.70 0.89 -8.27
CA SER A 31 -17.35 0.86 -6.96
C SER A 31 -16.46 0.16 -5.94
N LEU A 32 -16.12 0.87 -4.87
CA LEU A 32 -15.35 0.33 -3.76
C LEU A 32 -16.27 -0.25 -2.68
N LYS A 33 -16.04 -1.51 -2.31
CA LYS A 33 -16.54 -2.09 -1.08
C LYS A 33 -15.40 -2.18 -0.06
N ALA A 34 -15.33 -1.23 0.87
CA ALA A 34 -14.33 -1.28 1.93
C ALA A 34 -14.77 -2.25 3.02
N LYS A 35 -14.00 -3.32 3.26
CA LYS A 35 -14.17 -4.20 4.41
C LYS A 35 -13.13 -3.80 5.46
N ASN A 36 -13.59 -3.18 6.53
CA ASN A 36 -12.75 -2.68 7.61
C ASN A 36 -12.82 -3.61 8.81
N TYR A 37 -11.67 -4.03 9.32
CA TYR A 37 -11.55 -4.83 10.53
C TYR A 37 -11.04 -3.95 11.66
N LYS A 38 -11.70 -4.00 12.80
CA LYS A 38 -11.28 -3.24 13.97
C LYS A 38 -10.00 -3.83 14.55
N LEU A 39 -9.14 -2.96 15.02
CA LEU A 39 -7.96 -3.29 15.77
C LEU A 39 -8.07 -2.53 17.09
N GLN A 40 -8.42 -3.23 18.16
CA GLN A 40 -8.69 -2.62 19.45
C GLN A 40 -7.50 -2.80 20.40
N PRO A 41 -7.05 -1.75 21.11
CA PRO A 41 -6.04 -1.92 22.14
C PRO A 41 -6.61 -2.76 23.29
N VAL A 42 -5.86 -3.79 23.70
CA VAL A 42 -6.29 -4.72 24.77
C VAL A 42 -5.71 -4.34 26.12
N SER A 43 -4.60 -3.62 26.16
CA SER A 43 -3.92 -3.23 27.40
C SER A 43 -3.82 -1.72 27.55
N LYS A 44 -4.00 -1.24 28.79
CA LYS A 44 -3.79 0.16 29.18
C LYS A 44 -2.35 0.41 29.64
N ASP A 45 -1.55 -0.63 29.80
CA ASP A 45 -0.16 -0.54 30.21
C ASP A 45 0.76 -0.28 29.03
N ASN A 46 2.02 0.08 29.29
CA ASN A 46 3.02 0.46 28.28
C ASN A 46 3.30 -0.62 27.20
N ASN A 47 2.76 -1.81 27.33
CA ASN A 47 2.78 -2.87 26.32
C ASN A 47 1.44 -2.90 25.57
N LEU A 48 1.29 -2.01 24.59
CA LEU A 48 0.12 -1.99 23.71
C LEU A 48 0.07 -3.29 22.89
N THR A 49 -0.83 -4.18 23.30
CA THR A 49 -1.28 -5.30 22.48
C THR A 49 -2.61 -4.94 21.82
N TYR A 50 -2.87 -5.49 20.66
CA TYR A 50 -4.08 -5.23 19.91
C TYR A 50 -4.87 -6.51 19.69
N ASP A 51 -6.16 -6.45 19.92
CA ASP A 51 -7.09 -7.49 19.50
C ASP A 51 -7.41 -7.34 18.02
N GLY A 52 -7.11 -8.37 17.25
CA GLY A 52 -7.39 -8.47 15.82
C GLY A 52 -8.35 -9.61 15.50
N SER A 53 -9.10 -10.11 16.49
CA SER A 53 -10.02 -11.25 16.36
C SER A 53 -11.06 -11.06 15.25
N GLU A 54 -11.54 -9.83 15.02
CA GLU A 54 -12.47 -9.52 13.93
C GLU A 54 -11.96 -9.93 12.55
N TRP A 55 -10.64 -9.99 12.35
CA TRP A 55 -10.00 -10.53 11.16
C TRP A 55 -9.59 -11.99 11.33
N HIS A 56 -8.88 -12.30 12.42
CA HIS A 56 -8.21 -13.58 12.60
C HIS A 56 -9.18 -14.74 12.79
N ASP A 57 -10.29 -14.50 13.48
CA ASP A 57 -11.27 -15.51 13.88
C ASP A 57 -12.53 -15.50 13.00
N SER A 58 -12.53 -14.72 11.92
CA SER A 58 -13.65 -14.60 10.99
C SER A 58 -13.22 -14.78 9.53
N ASP A 59 -13.28 -13.74 8.73
CA ASP A 59 -13.06 -13.78 7.26
C ASP A 59 -11.73 -14.44 6.86
N LYS A 60 -10.65 -14.31 7.66
CA LYS A 60 -9.36 -14.92 7.37
C LYS A 60 -9.46 -16.43 7.24
N ILE A 61 -10.25 -17.08 8.08
CA ILE A 61 -10.40 -18.56 8.08
C ILE A 61 -10.96 -19.03 6.74
N ASP A 62 -12.03 -18.37 6.26
CA ASP A 62 -12.68 -18.76 5.02
C ASP A 62 -11.89 -18.31 3.78
N LEU A 63 -11.30 -17.13 3.80
CA LEU A 63 -10.48 -16.65 2.70
C LEU A 63 -9.22 -17.48 2.54
N LYS A 64 -8.65 -18.01 3.63
CA LYS A 64 -7.46 -18.86 3.61
C LYS A 64 -7.70 -20.21 2.89
N LYS A 65 -8.92 -20.70 2.87
CA LYS A 65 -9.29 -21.91 2.11
C LYS A 65 -9.16 -21.72 0.59
N ARG A 66 -9.25 -20.46 0.12
CA ARG A 66 -9.19 -20.09 -1.30
C ARG A 66 -7.84 -19.48 -1.70
N ASN A 67 -7.14 -18.85 -0.77
CA ASN A 67 -5.80 -18.32 -0.96
C ASN A 67 -4.99 -18.51 0.34
N SER A 68 -4.09 -19.48 0.34
CA SER A 68 -3.26 -19.81 1.52
C SER A 68 -2.35 -18.65 1.97
N LEU A 69 -2.03 -17.73 1.06
CA LEU A 69 -1.21 -16.54 1.30
C LEU A 69 -2.02 -15.34 1.80
N ILE A 70 -3.31 -15.52 2.06
CA ILE A 70 -4.21 -14.41 2.42
C ILE A 70 -3.74 -13.67 3.67
N ASN A 71 -3.67 -12.35 3.55
CA ASN A 71 -3.36 -11.43 4.63
C ASN A 71 -3.95 -10.05 4.31
N LEU A 72 -3.83 -9.09 5.22
CA LEU A 72 -4.28 -7.72 5.01
C LEU A 72 -3.13 -6.83 4.47
N PRO A 73 -3.38 -5.97 3.48
CA PRO A 73 -4.63 -5.85 2.74
C PRO A 73 -4.87 -7.02 1.80
N TYR A 74 -6.14 -7.32 1.57
CA TYR A 74 -6.53 -8.15 0.44
C TYR A 74 -7.47 -7.40 -0.48
N MET A 75 -7.56 -7.86 -1.72
CA MET A 75 -8.50 -7.39 -2.71
C MET A 75 -9.28 -8.58 -3.27
N LYS A 76 -10.57 -8.34 -3.52
CA LYS A 76 -11.47 -9.29 -4.14
C LYS A 76 -12.21 -8.62 -5.28
N LEU A 77 -12.17 -9.23 -6.44
CA LEU A 77 -12.90 -8.83 -7.63
C LEU A 77 -13.67 -10.04 -8.18
N VAL A 78 -14.92 -9.83 -8.52
CA VAL A 78 -15.72 -10.83 -9.25
C VAL A 78 -15.91 -10.29 -10.67
N ASN A 79 -15.49 -11.06 -11.67
CA ASN A 79 -15.67 -10.68 -13.06
C ASN A 79 -17.12 -10.95 -13.55
N SER A 80 -17.42 -10.60 -14.80
CA SER A 80 -18.74 -10.79 -15.40
C SER A 80 -19.14 -12.25 -15.56
N SER A 81 -18.16 -13.15 -15.69
CA SER A 81 -18.38 -14.61 -15.74
C SER A 81 -18.67 -15.23 -14.38
N GLY A 82 -18.45 -14.48 -13.29
CA GLY A 82 -18.62 -14.97 -11.93
C GLY A 82 -17.33 -15.50 -11.31
N ASP A 83 -16.20 -15.47 -12.05
CA ASP A 83 -14.92 -15.89 -11.51
C ASP A 83 -14.42 -14.87 -10.49
N GLU A 84 -13.93 -15.36 -9.39
CA GLU A 84 -13.41 -14.53 -8.30
C GLU A 84 -11.90 -14.49 -8.31
N LEU A 85 -11.34 -13.28 -8.35
CA LEU A 85 -9.95 -13.03 -8.06
C LEU A 85 -9.82 -12.60 -6.60
N LEU A 86 -8.99 -13.31 -5.83
CA LEU A 86 -8.66 -13.00 -4.46
C LEU A 86 -7.14 -12.87 -4.31
N ILE A 87 -6.65 -11.66 -4.08
CA ILE A 87 -5.21 -11.35 -3.95
C ILE A 87 -4.96 -10.70 -2.59
N SER A 88 -3.81 -10.97 -2.01
CA SER A 88 -3.24 -10.22 -0.89
C SER A 88 -1.85 -9.70 -1.22
N GLN A 89 -1.22 -9.01 -0.31
CA GLN A 89 -0.02 -8.19 -0.48
C GLN A 89 -0.31 -6.86 -1.19
N SER A 90 -0.04 -5.75 -0.50
CA SER A 90 -0.37 -4.40 -1.00
C SER A 90 0.22 -4.13 -2.38
N ASN A 91 1.48 -4.51 -2.62
CA ASN A 91 2.14 -4.28 -3.91
C ASN A 91 1.52 -5.13 -5.03
N ALA A 92 1.14 -6.37 -4.74
CA ALA A 92 0.45 -7.22 -5.72
C ALA A 92 -0.95 -6.66 -6.05
N CYS A 93 -1.68 -6.17 -5.04
CA CYS A 93 -2.97 -5.49 -5.26
C CYS A 93 -2.79 -4.23 -6.12
N LEU A 94 -1.80 -3.39 -5.80
CA LEU A 94 -1.53 -2.16 -6.55
C LEU A 94 -1.09 -2.44 -7.99
N SER A 95 -0.18 -3.39 -8.21
CA SER A 95 0.24 -3.79 -9.55
C SER A 95 -0.92 -4.33 -10.38
N PHE A 96 -1.81 -5.11 -9.77
CA PHE A 96 -3.02 -5.59 -10.47
C PHE A 96 -3.96 -4.44 -10.82
N LEU A 97 -4.26 -3.56 -9.86
CA LEU A 97 -5.13 -2.40 -10.10
C LEU A 97 -4.56 -1.46 -11.15
N GLY A 98 -3.25 -1.17 -11.06
CA GLY A 98 -2.56 -0.32 -12.02
C GLY A 98 -2.67 -0.87 -13.45
N ARG A 99 -2.40 -2.16 -13.65
CA ARG A 99 -2.56 -2.81 -14.97
C ARG A 99 -4.02 -2.82 -15.43
N LYS A 100 -4.95 -3.12 -14.53
CA LYS A 100 -6.39 -3.17 -14.85
C LYS A 100 -6.93 -1.82 -15.30
N PHE A 101 -6.41 -0.73 -14.77
CA PHE A 101 -6.89 0.64 -15.04
C PHE A 101 -5.98 1.42 -15.98
N ASN A 102 -5.02 0.77 -16.64
CA ASN A 102 -4.03 1.40 -17.52
C ASN A 102 -3.17 2.46 -16.82
N MET A 103 -2.89 2.25 -15.53
CA MET A 103 -2.08 3.11 -14.67
C MET A 103 -0.72 2.49 -14.31
N PHE A 104 -0.22 1.53 -15.11
CA PHE A 104 1.00 0.76 -14.79
C PHE A 104 1.96 0.70 -15.98
N GLY A 105 2.02 1.79 -16.78
CA GLY A 105 2.81 1.86 -18.01
C GLY A 105 2.15 1.22 -19.21
N LYS A 106 2.57 1.63 -20.42
CA LYS A 106 2.00 1.23 -21.71
C LYS A 106 2.84 0.19 -22.46
N ASN A 107 4.08 0.00 -22.05
CA ASN A 107 5.05 -0.92 -22.63
C ASN A 107 5.93 -1.53 -21.55
N GLU A 108 6.74 -2.53 -21.89
CA GLU A 108 7.57 -3.25 -20.93
C GLU A 108 8.55 -2.35 -20.17
N VAL A 109 9.09 -1.31 -20.80
CA VAL A 109 10.02 -0.37 -20.18
C VAL A 109 9.30 0.46 -19.11
N GLU A 110 8.12 1.00 -19.44
CA GLU A 110 7.30 1.77 -18.51
C GLU A 110 6.80 0.90 -17.36
N VAL A 111 6.34 -0.31 -17.65
CA VAL A 111 5.94 -1.30 -16.63
C VAL A 111 7.08 -1.56 -15.66
N SER A 112 8.30 -1.80 -16.16
CA SER A 112 9.49 -2.03 -15.33
C SER A 112 9.82 -0.81 -14.46
N LYS A 113 9.68 0.40 -15.00
CA LYS A 113 9.86 1.65 -14.24
C LYS A 113 8.80 1.81 -13.14
N CYS A 114 7.53 1.48 -13.43
CA CYS A 114 6.45 1.49 -12.43
C CYS A 114 6.74 0.49 -11.30
N GLU A 115 7.16 -0.71 -11.63
CA GLU A 115 7.52 -1.73 -10.64
C GLU A 115 8.70 -1.29 -9.77
N GLN A 116 9.74 -0.71 -10.38
CA GLN A 116 10.89 -0.18 -9.65
C GLN A 116 10.46 0.92 -8.66
N LEU A 117 9.63 1.89 -9.09
CA LEU A 117 9.13 2.95 -8.23
C LEU A 117 8.24 2.42 -7.10
N LEU A 118 7.37 1.45 -7.40
CA LEU A 118 6.51 0.83 -6.40
C LEU A 118 7.34 0.15 -5.30
N LEU A 119 8.39 -0.56 -5.67
CA LEU A 119 9.26 -1.26 -4.73
C LEU A 119 10.15 -0.26 -3.95
N GLU A 120 10.73 0.75 -4.59
CA GLU A 120 11.50 1.79 -3.89
C GLU A 120 10.64 2.59 -2.90
N THR A 121 9.38 2.88 -3.27
CA THR A 121 8.40 3.50 -2.37
C THR A 121 8.09 2.60 -1.17
N ASN A 122 8.01 1.28 -1.39
CA ASN A 122 7.81 0.32 -0.32
C ASN A 122 9.00 0.27 0.64
N ASP A 123 10.23 0.39 0.13
CA ASP A 123 11.45 0.45 0.94
C ASP A 123 11.48 1.72 1.80
N LEU A 124 11.17 2.88 1.21
CA LEU A 124 11.03 4.13 1.97
C LEU A 124 9.96 4.01 3.06
N ARG A 125 8.81 3.47 2.71
CA ARG A 125 7.73 3.25 3.66
C ARG A 125 8.13 2.29 4.79
N SER A 126 8.90 1.26 4.50
CA SER A 126 9.34 0.27 5.51
C SER A 126 10.22 0.93 6.57
N VAL A 127 11.10 1.85 6.18
CA VAL A 127 11.91 2.63 7.12
C VAL A 127 11.03 3.48 8.05
N ILE A 128 10.06 4.22 7.48
CA ILE A 128 9.15 5.07 8.24
C ILE A 128 8.25 4.23 9.16
N SER A 129 7.75 3.10 8.66
CA SER A 129 6.87 2.22 9.45
C SER A 129 7.62 1.55 10.60
N SER A 130 8.85 1.08 10.36
CA SER A 130 9.69 0.49 11.40
C SER A 130 9.90 1.47 12.55
N PHE A 131 10.20 2.72 12.21
CA PHE A 131 10.29 3.81 13.19
C PHE A 131 8.97 3.98 13.95
N ALA A 132 7.85 4.18 13.26
CA ALA A 132 6.56 4.44 13.87
C ALA A 132 6.14 3.32 14.84
N TYR A 133 6.33 2.04 14.44
CA TYR A 133 5.98 0.90 15.29
C TYR A 133 6.90 0.74 16.51
N THR A 134 8.19 1.02 16.37
CA THR A 134 9.15 0.94 17.47
C THR A 134 8.87 2.02 18.52
N HIS A 135 8.58 3.24 18.07
CA HIS A 135 8.36 4.39 18.97
C HIS A 135 7.00 4.38 19.64
N TYR A 136 6.01 3.80 18.98
CA TYR A 136 4.69 3.62 19.57
C TYR A 136 4.74 2.72 20.82
N LYS A 137 5.74 1.85 20.90
CA LYS A 137 5.95 0.95 22.04
C LYS A 137 6.83 1.52 23.14
N ASN A 138 7.61 2.56 22.87
CA ASN A 138 8.56 3.08 23.85
C ASN A 138 8.75 4.60 23.68
N LYS A 139 8.02 5.37 24.48
CA LYS A 139 7.96 6.84 24.40
C LYS A 139 9.26 7.53 24.78
N ASP A 140 10.12 6.89 25.58
CA ASP A 140 11.37 7.49 26.06
C ASP A 140 12.49 7.51 25.01
N LEU A 141 12.35 6.72 23.94
CA LEU A 141 13.29 6.69 22.81
C LEU A 141 12.93 7.68 21.69
N GLU A 142 11.90 8.51 21.86
CA GLU A 142 11.24 9.21 20.76
C GLU A 142 12.11 10.21 20.01
N LYS A 143 12.93 11.00 20.69
CA LYS A 143 13.61 12.14 20.04
C LYS A 143 14.84 11.76 19.23
N GLU A 144 15.74 10.98 19.78
CA GLU A 144 16.99 10.63 19.10
C GLU A 144 16.75 9.63 17.96
N ALA A 145 15.88 8.65 18.18
CA ALA A 145 15.55 7.70 17.13
C ALA A 145 14.68 8.32 16.02
N ALA A 146 13.81 9.30 16.34
CA ALA A 146 13.12 10.11 15.34
C ALA A 146 14.12 10.88 14.48
N LYS A 147 15.14 11.47 15.10
CA LYS A 147 16.21 12.19 14.44
C LYS A 147 17.02 11.26 13.51
N GLU A 148 17.38 10.08 13.96
CA GLU A 148 18.10 9.10 13.12
C GLU A 148 17.31 8.70 11.88
N VAL A 149 15.99 8.46 12.02
CA VAL A 149 15.13 8.13 10.87
C VAL A 149 14.97 9.31 9.93
N LEU A 150 14.74 10.53 10.49
CA LEU A 150 14.67 11.74 9.69
C LEU A 150 15.97 11.97 8.92
N ILE A 151 17.12 11.74 9.56
CA ILE A 151 18.42 11.80 8.90
C ILE A 151 18.48 10.79 7.74
N LYS A 152 18.14 9.52 7.96
CA LYS A 152 18.15 8.47 6.92
C LYS A 152 17.20 8.75 5.75
N VAL A 153 16.06 9.40 6.03
CA VAL A 153 15.05 9.69 5.01
C VAL A 153 15.35 10.99 4.25
N PHE A 154 15.82 12.02 4.96
CA PHE A 154 15.91 13.39 4.43
C PHE A 154 17.35 13.92 4.27
N GLN A 155 18.38 13.12 4.53
CA GLN A 155 19.76 13.59 4.36
C GLN A 155 20.07 13.99 2.91
N ASN A 156 20.58 15.23 2.74
CA ASN A 156 20.89 15.86 1.45
C ASN A 156 22.24 15.45 0.83
N ASN A 157 22.79 14.29 1.16
CA ASN A 157 24.12 13.87 0.71
C ASN A 157 24.12 12.70 -0.28
N ASN A 158 23.22 12.72 -1.27
CA ASN A 158 23.01 11.66 -2.27
C ASN A 158 22.64 10.26 -1.68
N ALA A 159 22.57 10.14 -0.37
CA ALA A 159 22.24 8.91 0.34
C ALA A 159 20.82 8.92 0.96
N GLY A 160 20.15 10.08 0.98
CA GLY A 160 18.79 10.19 1.48
C GLY A 160 17.78 9.47 0.57
N LYS A 161 16.88 8.72 1.17
CA LYS A 161 15.89 7.96 0.38
C LYS A 161 14.97 8.86 -0.48
N ILE A 162 14.68 10.08 -0.03
CA ILE A 162 13.90 11.06 -0.82
C ILE A 162 14.72 11.63 -1.97
N GLN A 163 16.02 11.85 -1.80
CA GLN A 163 16.88 12.34 -2.87
C GLN A 163 16.88 11.41 -4.09
N LYS A 164 16.74 10.10 -3.90
CA LYS A 164 16.60 9.16 -5.01
C LYS A 164 15.37 9.47 -5.89
N PHE A 165 14.24 9.80 -5.27
CA PHE A 165 13.02 10.16 -6.02
C PHE A 165 13.19 11.49 -6.77
N GLU A 166 13.83 12.48 -6.14
CA GLU A 166 14.14 13.74 -6.81
C GLU A 166 15.05 13.53 -8.02
N ASN A 167 16.11 12.71 -7.87
CA ASN A 167 17.00 12.38 -8.97
C ASN A 167 16.26 11.62 -10.07
N TRP A 168 15.46 10.60 -9.69
CA TRP A 168 14.62 9.87 -10.64
C TRP A 168 13.68 10.78 -11.42
N MET A 169 13.04 11.73 -10.75
CA MET A 169 12.18 12.72 -11.42
C MET A 169 12.96 13.54 -12.43
N LYS A 170 14.15 14.05 -12.06
CA LYS A 170 15.01 14.82 -12.98
C LYS A 170 15.48 14.01 -14.19
N GLU A 171 15.78 12.72 -14.00
CA GLU A 171 16.24 11.81 -15.06
C GLU A 171 15.12 11.42 -16.04
N ASN A 172 13.86 11.44 -15.59
CA ASN A 172 12.71 10.95 -16.34
C ASN A 172 11.68 12.04 -16.68
N GLN A 173 11.96 13.31 -16.40
CA GLN A 173 11.12 14.45 -16.76
C GLN A 173 11.49 15.03 -18.13
N ASP A 174 10.49 15.15 -19.01
CA ASP A 174 10.49 16.20 -20.03
C ASP A 174 10.00 17.50 -19.41
N ASP A 175 10.35 18.67 -19.98
CA ASP A 175 10.01 20.01 -19.47
C ASP A 175 8.49 20.28 -19.24
N LYS A 176 7.64 19.32 -19.54
CA LYS A 176 6.18 19.39 -19.42
C LYS A 176 5.56 18.34 -18.49
N ASN A 177 6.38 17.50 -17.84
CA ASN A 177 5.92 16.31 -17.12
C ASN A 177 6.00 16.49 -15.61
N TYR A 178 4.84 16.54 -14.97
CA TYR A 178 4.69 16.57 -13.51
C TYR A 178 4.53 15.17 -12.88
N PHE A 179 4.50 14.10 -13.69
CA PHE A 179 4.31 12.73 -13.23
C PHE A 179 5.61 11.93 -13.31
N LEU A 180 5.74 10.92 -12.47
CA LEU A 180 6.95 10.09 -12.37
C LEU A 180 7.23 9.28 -13.65
N ILE A 181 6.20 9.05 -14.47
CA ILE A 181 6.31 8.34 -15.76
C ILE A 181 5.31 8.96 -16.75
N ASN A 182 5.83 9.54 -17.84
CA ASN A 182 5.07 9.94 -19.04
C ASN A 182 3.75 10.72 -18.89
N ASN A 183 3.70 11.85 -18.21
CA ASN A 183 2.51 12.73 -18.15
C ASN A 183 1.17 12.08 -17.72
N GLU A 184 1.19 10.86 -17.25
CA GLU A 184 0.00 10.14 -16.81
C GLU A 184 0.16 9.68 -15.37
N ILE A 185 -0.95 9.59 -14.66
CA ILE A 185 -0.96 8.98 -13.33
C ILE A 185 -0.69 7.48 -13.50
N THR A 186 0.43 7.04 -12.99
CA THR A 186 0.86 5.64 -12.98
C THR A 186 0.96 5.12 -11.54
#